data_84c6def58c538c3353200ce07457d02d
#
_entry.id   84c6def58c538c3353200ce07457d02d
#
_cell.length_a   1.000
_cell.length_b   1.000
_cell.length_c   1.000
_cell.angle_alpha   90.00
_cell.angle_beta   90.00
_cell.angle_gamma   90.00
#
_symmetry.space_group_name_H-M   'P 1'
#
loop_
_entity.id
_entity.type
_entity.pdbx_description
1 polymer ?
#
loop_
_entity_poly.entity_id
_entity_poly.type
_entity_poly.pdbx_seq_one_letter_code
_entity_poly.pdbx_strand_id
1 'polypeptide(L)'
;MSVQYYNIERKDKTDFTTYINEYTVFAEKLTEFMNVARDYGNGDTIKSFEAATIYLIERSPGITVSEISKIQGKTKGTVSAVISKLEKKGYVYKENRGSNNKTKHLYATEKGVRLNMLYSSFLIKNISETEFELLKTCSREELNAFSKVIHEWLKILKKN
;
A
#
# COMPACT_ATOMS: atom_id res chain seq x y z
N MET A 1 4.26 5.28 23.31
CA MET A 1 4.86 6.62 23.47
C MET A 1 4.10 7.54 22.52
N SER A 2 3.30 8.45 23.08
CA SER A 2 2.63 9.49 22.29
C SER A 2 3.68 10.51 21.88
N VAL A 3 3.96 10.59 20.59
CA VAL A 3 4.79 11.66 20.03
C VAL A 3 4.03 12.96 20.25
N GLN A 4 4.58 13.80 21.11
CA GLN A 4 4.03 15.12 21.41
C GLN A 4 4.36 15.99 20.20
N TYR A 5 3.41 16.10 19.24
CA TYR A 5 3.56 17.00 18.10
C TYR A 5 3.67 18.43 18.63
N TYR A 6 4.81 19.06 18.37
CA TYR A 6 5.01 20.47 18.66
C TYR A 6 3.95 21.27 17.89
N ASN A 7 3.12 21.99 18.65
CA ASN A 7 2.18 22.96 18.12
C ASN A 7 3.01 24.16 17.63
N ILE A 8 3.58 24.06 16.43
CA ILE A 8 4.36 25.13 15.81
C ILE A 8 3.33 26.07 15.20
N GLU A 9 3.03 27.18 15.88
CA GLU A 9 2.32 28.30 15.26
C GLU A 9 3.03 28.68 13.97
N ARG A 10 2.31 28.75 12.87
CA ARG A 10 2.82 29.18 11.56
C ARG A 10 3.29 30.62 11.61
N LYS A 11 4.49 30.86 12.11
CA LYS A 11 5.11 32.20 12.16
C LYS A 11 5.79 32.57 10.83
N ASP A 12 6.15 31.60 10.00
CA ASP A 12 6.75 31.86 8.69
C ASP A 12 6.38 30.77 7.70
N LYS A 13 5.82 31.13 6.53
CA LYS A 13 5.40 30.19 5.47
C LYS A 13 6.58 29.50 4.76
N THR A 14 7.81 29.82 5.13
CA THR A 14 9.04 29.34 4.48
C THR A 14 9.82 28.32 5.32
N ASP A 15 9.38 28.03 6.55
CA ASP A 15 10.09 27.08 7.41
C ASP A 15 9.80 25.64 7.02
N PHE A 16 10.82 24.97 6.45
CA PHE A 16 10.75 23.58 6.04
C PHE A 16 10.40 22.63 7.20
N THR A 17 10.69 23.00 8.44
CA THR A 17 10.36 22.24 9.65
C THR A 17 8.83 22.07 9.79
N THR A 18 8.07 23.11 9.48
CA THR A 18 6.59 23.05 9.49
C THR A 18 6.08 22.01 8.50
N TYR A 19 6.62 22.00 7.27
CA TYR A 19 6.24 21.00 6.25
C TYR A 19 6.59 19.58 6.68
N ILE A 20 7.77 19.36 7.30
CA ILE A 20 8.16 18.04 7.82
C ILE A 20 7.14 17.52 8.83
N ASN A 21 6.67 18.35 9.76
CA ASN A 21 5.66 17.95 10.73
C ASN A 21 4.33 17.56 10.06
N GLU A 22 3.85 18.38 9.11
CA GLU A 22 2.61 18.09 8.36
C GLU A 22 2.73 16.77 7.57
N TYR A 23 3.87 16.53 6.93
CA TYR A 23 4.15 15.27 6.21
C TYR A 23 4.23 14.06 7.14
N THR A 24 4.81 14.23 8.33
CA THR A 24 4.88 13.16 9.32
C THR A 24 3.48 12.75 9.77
N VAL A 25 2.63 13.72 10.14
CA VAL A 25 1.24 13.48 10.51
C VAL A 25 0.47 12.82 9.36
N PHE A 26 0.64 13.32 8.14
CA PHE A 26 0.01 12.75 6.95
C PHE A 26 0.45 11.30 6.72
N ALA A 27 1.75 11.00 6.80
CA ALA A 27 2.28 9.65 6.61
C ALA A 27 1.77 8.67 7.68
N GLU A 28 1.65 9.12 8.93
CA GLU A 28 1.07 8.32 10.01
C GLU A 28 -0.41 8.03 9.75
N LYS A 29 -1.22 9.04 9.42
CA LYS A 29 -2.64 8.88 9.12
C LYS A 29 -2.88 7.99 7.90
N LEU A 30 -2.07 8.14 6.86
CA LEU A 30 -2.12 7.26 5.69
C LEU A 30 -1.76 5.82 6.07
N THR A 31 -0.74 5.62 6.91
CA THR A 31 -0.33 4.31 7.39
C THR A 31 -1.42 3.66 8.25
N GLU A 32 -2.04 4.41 9.16
CA GLU A 32 -3.20 3.96 9.93
C GLU A 32 -4.33 3.51 9.00
N PHE A 33 -4.71 4.35 8.03
CA PHE A 33 -5.76 4.06 7.05
C PHE A 33 -5.48 2.77 6.28
N MET A 34 -4.24 2.56 5.82
CA MET A 34 -3.85 1.37 5.07
C MET A 34 -3.76 0.10 5.93
N ASN A 35 -3.54 0.24 7.24
CA ASN A 35 -3.45 -0.90 8.15
C ASN A 35 -4.79 -1.38 8.72
N VAL A 36 -5.87 -0.62 8.53
CA VAL A 36 -7.20 -1.06 8.93
C VAL A 36 -7.62 -2.26 8.08
N ALA A 37 -8.03 -3.34 8.75
CA ALA A 37 -8.63 -4.48 8.06
C ALA A 37 -10.09 -4.15 7.73
N ARG A 38 -10.47 -4.32 6.46
CA ARG A 38 -11.81 -4.01 5.93
C ARG A 38 -12.42 -5.21 5.25
N ASP A 39 -13.74 -5.31 5.32
CA ASP A 39 -14.50 -6.14 4.39
C ASP A 39 -14.74 -5.33 3.11
N TYR A 40 -14.23 -5.83 2.00
CA TYR A 40 -14.41 -5.23 0.68
C TYR A 40 -15.69 -5.73 -0.02
N GLY A 41 -16.57 -6.44 0.71
CA GLY A 41 -17.83 -6.97 0.20
C GLY A 41 -17.80 -8.49 -0.04
N ASN A 42 -16.84 -9.20 0.54
CA ASN A 42 -16.70 -10.64 0.42
C ASN A 42 -16.84 -11.41 1.75
N GLY A 43 -17.21 -10.74 2.84
CA GLY A 43 -17.41 -11.32 4.17
C GLY A 43 -16.12 -11.58 4.95
N ASP A 44 -14.94 -11.31 4.39
CA ASP A 44 -13.65 -11.46 5.06
C ASP A 44 -13.00 -10.09 5.30
N THR A 45 -12.45 -9.86 6.48
CA THR A 45 -11.63 -8.67 6.73
C THR A 45 -10.19 -8.88 6.24
N ILE A 46 -9.75 -7.98 5.37
CA ILE A 46 -8.43 -8.00 4.71
C ILE A 46 -7.79 -6.63 4.86
N LYS A 47 -6.48 -6.57 5.16
CA LYS A 47 -5.71 -5.32 5.16
C LYS A 47 -5.33 -4.93 3.72
N SER A 48 -5.17 -3.63 3.46
CA SER A 48 -4.77 -3.14 2.13
C SER A 48 -3.48 -3.79 1.62
N PHE A 49 -2.50 -4.03 2.49
CA PHE A 49 -1.26 -4.71 2.11
C PHE A 49 -1.50 -6.17 1.67
N GLU A 50 -2.41 -6.89 2.33
CA GLU A 50 -2.81 -8.26 1.97
C GLU A 50 -3.53 -8.27 0.63
N ALA A 51 -4.46 -7.34 0.41
CA ALA A 51 -5.17 -7.19 -0.87
C ALA A 51 -4.22 -6.81 -2.02
N ALA A 52 -3.30 -5.87 -1.80
CA ALA A 52 -2.26 -5.52 -2.77
C ALA A 52 -1.33 -6.71 -3.10
N THR A 53 -1.10 -7.61 -2.15
CA THR A 53 -0.33 -8.84 -2.40
C THR A 53 -1.10 -9.79 -3.33
N ILE A 54 -2.40 -9.96 -3.13
CA ILE A 54 -3.26 -10.76 -4.04
C ILE A 54 -3.26 -10.13 -5.44
N TYR A 55 -3.37 -8.80 -5.53
CA TYR A 55 -3.30 -8.08 -6.81
C TYR A 55 -2.02 -8.39 -7.58
N LEU A 56 -0.85 -8.37 -6.93
CA LEU A 56 0.43 -8.68 -7.57
C LEU A 56 0.47 -10.13 -8.08
N ILE A 57 -0.06 -11.08 -7.28
CA ILE A 57 -0.08 -12.50 -7.65
C ILE A 57 -1.01 -12.75 -8.84
N GLU A 58 -2.16 -12.09 -8.87
CA GLU A 58 -3.12 -12.21 -9.97
C GLU A 58 -2.57 -11.60 -11.28
N ARG A 59 -1.89 -10.44 -11.19
CA ARG A 59 -1.28 -9.76 -12.34
C ARG A 59 -0.01 -10.43 -12.86
N SER A 60 0.64 -11.23 -12.03
CA SER A 60 1.90 -11.92 -12.35
C SER A 60 1.83 -13.38 -11.88
N PRO A 61 1.06 -14.25 -12.54
CA PRO A 61 0.92 -15.65 -12.15
C PRO A 61 2.27 -16.37 -12.12
N GLY A 62 2.56 -17.02 -11.01
CA GLY A 62 3.85 -17.68 -10.79
C GLY A 62 4.90 -16.79 -10.12
N ILE A 63 4.56 -15.55 -9.72
CA ILE A 63 5.44 -14.66 -8.97
C ILE A 63 5.92 -15.33 -7.67
N THR A 64 7.15 -15.04 -7.26
CA THR A 64 7.75 -15.60 -6.04
C THR A 64 7.68 -14.63 -4.86
N VAL A 65 7.83 -15.15 -3.63
CA VAL A 65 7.93 -14.32 -2.42
C VAL A 65 9.05 -13.30 -2.53
N SER A 66 10.19 -13.66 -3.16
CA SER A 66 11.32 -12.75 -3.33
C SER A 66 11.02 -11.57 -4.25
N GLU A 67 10.28 -11.79 -5.33
CA GLU A 67 9.86 -10.74 -6.26
C GLU A 67 8.85 -9.81 -5.61
N ILE A 68 7.82 -10.35 -4.92
CA ILE A 68 6.86 -9.54 -4.16
C ILE A 68 7.58 -8.70 -3.10
N SER A 69 8.54 -9.29 -2.38
CA SER A 69 9.35 -8.60 -1.36
C SER A 69 10.06 -7.36 -1.95
N LYS A 70 10.67 -7.50 -3.14
CA LYS A 70 11.32 -6.39 -3.84
C LYS A 70 10.32 -5.32 -4.29
N ILE A 71 9.19 -5.73 -4.89
CA ILE A 71 8.17 -4.80 -5.39
C ILE A 71 7.54 -4.00 -4.24
N GLN A 72 7.21 -4.66 -3.14
CA GLN A 72 6.53 -4.03 -2.00
C GLN A 72 7.48 -3.37 -0.99
N GLY A 73 8.80 -3.49 -1.16
CA GLY A 73 9.78 -2.94 -0.21
C GLY A 73 9.66 -3.55 1.20
N LYS A 74 9.28 -4.83 1.30
CA LYS A 74 9.12 -5.55 2.58
C LYS A 74 10.11 -6.71 2.68
N THR A 75 10.36 -7.19 3.91
CA THR A 75 11.23 -8.37 4.08
C THR A 75 10.54 -9.63 3.55
N LYS A 76 11.33 -10.61 3.11
CA LYS A 76 10.82 -11.93 2.69
C LYS A 76 9.99 -12.60 3.78
N GLY A 77 10.40 -12.46 5.06
CA GLY A 77 9.67 -12.98 6.20
C GLY A 77 8.26 -12.38 6.32
N THR A 78 8.15 -11.06 6.20
CA THR A 78 6.85 -10.34 6.22
C THR A 78 5.94 -10.84 5.10
N VAL A 79 6.46 -10.91 3.86
CA VAL A 79 5.68 -11.37 2.70
C VAL A 79 5.29 -12.83 2.87
N SER A 80 6.20 -13.70 3.32
CA SER A 80 5.91 -15.12 3.56
C SER A 80 4.79 -15.34 4.59
N ALA A 81 4.78 -14.54 5.67
CA ALA A 81 3.73 -14.60 6.68
C ALA A 81 2.35 -14.20 6.08
N VAL A 82 2.33 -13.14 5.27
CA VAL A 82 1.11 -12.72 4.55
C VAL A 82 0.63 -13.80 3.59
N ILE A 83 1.52 -14.36 2.76
CA ILE A 83 1.16 -15.44 1.83
C ILE A 83 0.59 -16.64 2.58
N SER A 84 1.18 -17.05 3.70
CA SER A 84 0.67 -18.17 4.51
C SER A 84 -0.73 -17.89 5.07
N LYS A 85 -1.01 -16.64 5.48
CA LYS A 85 -2.34 -16.22 5.91
C LYS A 85 -3.36 -16.24 4.76
N LEU A 86 -2.97 -15.73 3.59
CA LEU A 86 -3.82 -15.69 2.39
C LEU A 86 -4.11 -17.09 1.85
N GLU A 87 -3.14 -17.98 1.91
CA GLU A 87 -3.28 -19.40 1.54
C GLU A 87 -4.28 -20.10 2.48
N LYS A 88 -4.17 -19.91 3.81
CA LYS A 88 -5.13 -20.44 4.79
C LYS A 88 -6.55 -19.92 4.56
N LYS A 89 -6.71 -18.70 4.07
CA LYS A 89 -8.02 -18.11 3.71
C LYS A 89 -8.49 -18.52 2.31
N GLY A 90 -7.70 -19.27 1.56
CA GLY A 90 -8.03 -19.75 0.22
C GLY A 90 -7.99 -18.71 -0.88
N TYR A 91 -7.24 -17.61 -0.71
CA TYR A 91 -7.08 -16.56 -1.72
C TYR A 91 -5.97 -16.82 -2.71
N VAL A 92 -4.93 -17.53 -2.28
CA VAL A 92 -3.76 -17.87 -3.08
C VAL A 92 -3.37 -19.32 -2.83
N TYR A 93 -2.62 -19.91 -3.77
CA TYR A 93 -2.01 -21.21 -3.61
C TYR A 93 -0.59 -21.22 -4.14
N LYS A 94 0.17 -22.23 -3.75
CA LYS A 94 1.58 -22.41 -4.11
C LYS A 94 1.74 -23.63 -5.00
N GLU A 95 2.54 -23.50 -6.04
CA GLU A 95 2.97 -24.62 -6.88
C GLU A 95 4.50 -24.73 -6.93
N ASN A 96 4.96 -25.95 -7.15
CA ASN A 96 6.34 -26.22 -7.53
C ASN A 96 6.44 -26.22 -9.06
N ARG A 97 7.42 -25.56 -9.63
CA ARG A 97 7.73 -25.65 -11.07
C ARG A 97 9.10 -26.30 -11.28
N GLY A 98 9.12 -27.34 -12.10
CA GLY A 98 10.33 -28.07 -12.47
C GLY A 98 10.88 -29.01 -11.38
N SER A 99 12.05 -29.59 -11.64
CA SER A 99 12.73 -30.55 -10.76
C SER A 99 13.33 -29.95 -9.49
N ASN A 100 13.40 -28.61 -9.40
CA ASN A 100 13.94 -27.91 -8.25
C ASN A 100 12.83 -27.43 -7.31
N ASN A 101 12.51 -28.27 -6.31
CA ASN A 101 11.45 -28.01 -5.32
C ASN A 101 11.71 -26.83 -4.36
N LYS A 102 12.79 -26.07 -4.55
CA LYS A 102 13.19 -24.99 -3.61
C LYS A 102 12.40 -23.71 -3.79
N THR A 103 11.88 -23.43 -4.98
CA THR A 103 11.15 -22.19 -5.27
C THR A 103 9.66 -22.46 -5.43
N LYS A 104 8.86 -21.82 -4.57
CA LYS A 104 7.39 -21.86 -4.68
C LYS A 104 6.90 -20.71 -5.55
N HIS A 105 6.06 -21.03 -6.51
CA HIS A 105 5.37 -20.10 -7.39
C HIS A 105 3.94 -19.87 -6.89
N LEU A 106 3.49 -18.63 -6.93
CA LEU A 106 2.24 -18.18 -6.32
C LEU A 106 1.20 -17.89 -7.38
N TYR A 107 -0.03 -18.28 -7.10
CA TYR A 107 -1.19 -18.11 -7.97
C TYR A 107 -2.40 -17.68 -7.17
N ALA A 108 -3.23 -16.82 -7.75
CA ALA A 108 -4.52 -16.47 -7.17
C ALA A 108 -5.56 -17.57 -7.46
N THR A 109 -6.41 -17.85 -6.48
CA THR A 109 -7.62 -18.65 -6.68
C THR A 109 -8.74 -17.79 -7.26
N GLU A 110 -9.86 -18.39 -7.68
CA GLU A 110 -11.06 -17.62 -8.06
C GLU A 110 -11.54 -16.69 -6.93
N LYS A 111 -11.44 -17.15 -5.66
CA LYS A 111 -11.74 -16.31 -4.49
C LYS A 111 -10.81 -15.11 -4.44
N GLY A 112 -9.51 -15.31 -4.74
CA GLY A 112 -8.51 -14.24 -4.80
C GLY A 112 -8.80 -13.23 -5.90
N VAL A 113 -9.14 -13.69 -7.09
CA VAL A 113 -9.51 -12.83 -8.23
C VAL A 113 -10.75 -11.99 -7.89
N ARG A 114 -11.79 -12.60 -7.31
CA ARG A 114 -12.98 -11.86 -6.87
C ARG A 114 -12.67 -10.79 -5.84
N LEU A 115 -11.85 -11.10 -4.83
CA LEU A 115 -11.41 -10.11 -3.86
C LEU A 115 -10.65 -8.96 -4.52
N ASN A 116 -9.77 -9.26 -5.49
CA ASN A 116 -9.02 -8.23 -6.20
C ASN A 116 -9.93 -7.26 -6.96
N MET A 117 -11.01 -7.75 -7.59
CA MET A 117 -12.02 -6.89 -8.24
C MET A 117 -12.70 -5.95 -7.24
N LEU A 118 -13.13 -6.47 -6.08
CA LEU A 118 -13.76 -5.68 -5.01
C LEU A 118 -12.80 -4.63 -4.43
N TYR A 119 -11.56 -5.02 -4.17
CA TYR A 119 -10.52 -4.12 -3.70
C TYR A 119 -10.19 -3.02 -4.71
N SER A 120 -10.10 -3.36 -6.00
CA SER A 120 -9.87 -2.38 -7.06
C SER A 120 -11.01 -1.37 -7.17
N SER A 121 -12.26 -1.82 -7.07
CA SER A 121 -13.43 -0.94 -7.04
C SER A 121 -13.43 -0.01 -5.83
N PHE A 122 -13.08 -0.54 -4.66
CA PHE A 122 -12.90 0.26 -3.44
C PHE A 122 -11.81 1.33 -3.61
N LEU A 123 -10.65 0.97 -4.19
CA LEU A 123 -9.57 1.92 -4.43
C LEU A 123 -10.00 3.04 -5.39
N ILE A 124 -10.60 2.68 -6.53
CA ILE A 124 -11.06 3.66 -7.53
C ILE A 124 -12.04 4.64 -6.88
N LYS A 125 -13.02 4.14 -6.13
CA LYS A 125 -13.98 4.98 -5.42
C LYS A 125 -13.29 5.95 -4.45
N ASN A 126 -12.42 5.43 -3.57
CA ASN A 126 -11.73 6.27 -2.58
C ASN A 126 -10.80 7.32 -3.23
N ILE A 127 -10.09 6.95 -4.30
CA ILE A 127 -9.23 7.88 -5.04
C ILE A 127 -10.08 9.00 -5.64
N SER A 128 -11.18 8.65 -6.31
CA SER A 128 -12.06 9.63 -6.96
C SER A 128 -12.74 10.56 -5.95
N GLU A 129 -13.20 10.03 -4.82
CA GLU A 129 -13.77 10.83 -3.73
C GLU A 129 -12.73 11.77 -3.11
N THR A 130 -11.52 11.28 -2.87
CA THR A 130 -10.41 12.09 -2.33
C THR A 130 -10.01 13.19 -3.32
N GLU A 131 -9.87 12.88 -4.61
CA GLU A 131 -9.57 13.88 -5.65
C GLU A 131 -10.66 14.95 -5.69
N PHE A 132 -11.93 14.55 -5.70
CA PHE A 132 -13.06 15.47 -5.72
C PHE A 132 -13.05 16.42 -4.50
N GLU A 133 -12.80 15.91 -3.30
CA GLU A 133 -12.74 16.75 -2.09
C GLU A 133 -11.54 17.71 -2.13
N LEU A 134 -10.38 17.25 -2.58
CA LEU A 134 -9.19 18.09 -2.69
C LEU A 134 -9.38 19.22 -3.71
N LEU A 135 -10.02 18.94 -4.84
CA LEU A 135 -10.26 19.94 -5.89
C LEU A 135 -11.27 21.05 -5.51
N LYS A 136 -11.94 20.93 -4.35
CA LYS A 136 -12.74 22.05 -3.81
C LYS A 136 -11.87 23.18 -3.24
N THR A 137 -10.64 22.89 -2.85
CA THR A 137 -9.74 23.82 -2.14
C THR A 137 -8.36 23.94 -2.77
N CYS A 138 -7.97 22.98 -3.61
CA CYS A 138 -6.68 22.93 -4.29
C CYS A 138 -6.87 22.90 -5.81
N SER A 139 -5.97 23.54 -6.54
CA SER A 139 -5.92 23.42 -8.00
C SER A 139 -5.21 22.13 -8.43
N ARG A 140 -5.38 21.72 -9.69
CA ARG A 140 -4.62 20.59 -10.27
C ARG A 140 -3.12 20.88 -10.32
N GLU A 141 -2.73 22.12 -10.52
CA GLU A 141 -1.34 22.57 -10.51
C GLU A 141 -0.70 22.37 -9.13
N GLU A 142 -1.42 22.70 -8.05
CA GLU A 142 -0.96 22.47 -6.67
C GLU A 142 -0.83 20.97 -6.35
N LEU A 143 -1.78 20.14 -6.78
CA LEU A 143 -1.68 18.69 -6.63
C LEU A 143 -0.49 18.11 -7.40
N ASN A 144 -0.22 18.61 -8.61
CA ASN A 144 0.95 18.21 -9.40
C ASN A 144 2.25 18.67 -8.75
N ALA A 145 2.29 19.90 -8.21
CA ALA A 145 3.46 20.40 -7.48
C ALA A 145 3.74 19.55 -6.22
N PHE A 146 2.71 19.20 -5.46
CA PHE A 146 2.84 18.31 -4.30
C PHE A 146 3.39 16.93 -4.71
N SER A 147 2.83 16.33 -5.76
CA SER A 147 3.31 15.04 -6.29
C SER A 147 4.78 15.11 -6.69
N LYS A 148 5.22 16.20 -7.35
CA LYS A 148 6.62 16.43 -7.71
C LYS A 148 7.53 16.47 -6.48
N VAL A 149 7.13 17.21 -5.43
CA VAL A 149 7.90 17.32 -4.17
C VAL A 149 8.06 15.93 -3.52
N ILE A 150 6.98 15.17 -3.40
CA ILE A 150 7.01 13.81 -2.83
C ILE A 150 7.94 12.90 -3.66
N HIS A 151 7.89 13.00 -5.00
CA HIS A 151 8.74 12.20 -5.87
C HIS A 151 10.24 12.51 -5.67
N GLU A 152 10.63 13.78 -5.60
CA GLU A 152 12.01 14.18 -5.35
C GLU A 152 12.48 13.77 -3.95
N TRP A 153 11.61 13.90 -2.95
CA TRP A 153 11.95 13.48 -1.58
C TRP A 153 12.17 11.97 -1.47
N LEU A 154 11.33 11.17 -2.13
CA LEU A 154 11.54 9.71 -2.19
C LEU A 154 12.89 9.32 -2.81
N LYS A 155 13.43 10.11 -3.75
CA LYS A 155 14.78 9.89 -4.30
C LYS A 155 15.86 10.14 -3.24
N ILE A 156 15.69 11.16 -2.41
CA ILE A 156 16.62 11.48 -1.31
C ILE A 156 16.62 10.36 -0.27
N LEU A 157 15.43 9.90 0.16
CA LEU A 157 15.29 8.83 1.15
C LEU A 157 15.85 7.47 0.69
N LYS A 158 15.91 7.22 -0.62
CA LYS A 158 16.48 5.97 -1.17
C LYS A 158 18.01 5.97 -1.24
N LYS A 159 18.66 7.14 -1.07
CA LYS A 159 20.12 7.26 -1.12
C LYS A 159 20.77 7.04 0.26
N ASN A 160 19.97 7.08 1.34
CA ASN A 160 20.37 6.81 2.71
C ASN A 160 19.93 5.39 3.12
#